data_c85bf13c79c65722329234f92f22cf75
#
_entry.id   c85bf13c79c65722329234f92f22cf75
#
_cell.length_a   1.000
_cell.length_b   1.000
_cell.length_c   1.000
_cell.angle_alpha   90.00
_cell.angle_beta   90.00
_cell.angle_gamma   90.00
#
_symmetry.space_group_name_H-M   'P 1'
#
loop_
_entity.id
_entity.type
_entity.pdbx_description
1 polymer ?
#
loop_
_entity_poly.entity_id
_entity_poly.type
_entity_poly.pdbx_seq_one_letter_code
_entity_poly.pdbx_strand_id
1 'polypeptide(L)'
;MNPDGPTLTSEALAEALVRRGALGVRFTPDYRNSVSKGVVRGVLDGRLFVGVGEDCKQPVSAFTDLIDLHLRGWGPDGAEVTVLGEVDFYLARNAKDGETPDALRTLAAAVRDVNARVFTVASDGEPQRLPGGAPHFGDAIAYGYAGWADLLAAIPDDPPDLVTQLVTKAGMAALRAYPMLSSRGQRWSIRLEGLQVGVVTATRGKLGVGKDSAENRRSGKRAAWVAVAGSAPVVVTSSNLTEAAELLIRFDREWRKTADLAAPVQDEHALESRILRGTVKLTSESGRPLTALNPRGDRTKTPDPVVNWGSQFPTRWGPRTGEGRYLDGLLRDGTTPWAIEMKVRGSQGVGQYYRHAVHQAVLYREFIRTATPLAPWFDRQGLIQAECRAAVVTPQGHGRVAAHLDNARRVAAAFGVDFLTVEENAGYLHPGDPA
;
A
#
# COMPACT_ATOMS: atom_id res chain seq x y z
N MET A 1 20.38 -28.69 -20.30
CA MET A 1 19.22 -29.01 -19.47
C MET A 1 18.76 -27.74 -18.80
N ASN A 2 17.52 -27.34 -19.03
CA ASN A 2 16.96 -26.12 -18.39
C ASN A 2 16.94 -26.41 -16.88
N PRO A 3 17.53 -25.54 -16.04
CA PRO A 3 17.50 -25.71 -14.59
C PRO A 3 16.10 -25.45 -13.99
N ASP A 4 15.17 -24.97 -14.80
CA ASP A 4 13.79 -24.72 -14.43
C ASP A 4 12.99 -25.99 -14.75
N GLY A 5 12.64 -26.78 -13.73
CA GLY A 5 11.65 -27.85 -13.85
C GLY A 5 10.33 -27.31 -14.41
N PRO A 6 9.36 -28.18 -14.75
CA PRO A 6 8.07 -27.73 -15.26
C PRO A 6 7.39 -26.78 -14.26
N THR A 7 6.86 -25.67 -14.78
CA THR A 7 6.11 -24.66 -14.00
C THR A 7 4.90 -25.33 -13.35
N LEU A 8 4.79 -25.22 -12.01
CA LEU A 8 3.63 -25.74 -11.28
C LEU A 8 2.50 -24.67 -11.30
N THR A 9 1.64 -24.78 -12.28
CA THR A 9 0.46 -23.92 -12.39
C THR A 9 -0.54 -24.20 -11.26
N SER A 10 -1.50 -23.33 -11.04
CA SER A 10 -2.56 -23.53 -10.06
C SER A 10 -3.40 -24.78 -10.36
N GLU A 11 -3.61 -25.09 -11.62
CA GLU A 11 -4.31 -26.31 -12.04
C GLU A 11 -3.49 -27.57 -11.67
N ALA A 12 -2.21 -27.59 -12.00
CA ALA A 12 -1.32 -28.68 -11.64
C ALA A 12 -1.15 -28.85 -10.12
N LEU A 13 -1.12 -27.73 -9.38
CA LEU A 13 -1.14 -27.74 -7.92
C LEU A 13 -2.45 -28.34 -7.38
N ALA A 14 -3.60 -27.97 -7.93
CA ALA A 14 -4.89 -28.55 -7.54
C ALA A 14 -4.92 -30.06 -7.74
N GLU A 15 -4.45 -30.54 -8.90
CA GLU A 15 -4.34 -31.98 -9.17
C GLU A 15 -3.40 -32.68 -8.20
N ALA A 16 -2.26 -32.09 -7.88
CA ALA A 16 -1.31 -32.64 -6.91
C ALA A 16 -1.95 -32.79 -5.53
N LEU A 17 -2.69 -31.79 -5.07
CA LEU A 17 -3.42 -31.83 -3.78
C LEU A 17 -4.56 -32.86 -3.80
N VAL A 18 -5.29 -33.00 -4.92
CA VAL A 18 -6.33 -34.04 -5.08
C VAL A 18 -5.72 -35.43 -4.99
N ARG A 19 -4.59 -35.71 -5.65
CA ARG A 19 -3.87 -37.01 -5.52
C ARG A 19 -3.46 -37.32 -4.08
N ARG A 20 -3.32 -36.31 -3.23
CA ARG A 20 -3.04 -36.45 -1.79
C ARG A 20 -4.29 -36.57 -0.91
N GLY A 21 -5.46 -36.63 -1.52
CA GLY A 21 -6.72 -36.78 -0.79
C GLY A 21 -7.46 -35.47 -0.49
N ALA A 22 -7.06 -34.35 -1.12
CA ALA A 22 -7.80 -33.11 -0.96
C ALA A 22 -9.23 -33.24 -1.50
N LEU A 23 -10.21 -32.75 -0.74
CA LEU A 23 -11.63 -32.83 -1.04
C LEU A 23 -12.18 -31.44 -1.37
N GLY A 24 -13.25 -31.43 -2.19
CA GLY A 24 -13.98 -30.20 -2.53
C GLY A 24 -13.11 -29.14 -3.19
N VAL A 25 -12.07 -29.55 -3.92
CA VAL A 25 -11.11 -28.63 -4.56
C VAL A 25 -11.81 -27.79 -5.61
N ARG A 26 -11.68 -26.48 -5.48
CA ARG A 26 -12.27 -25.49 -6.40
C ARG A 26 -11.31 -24.34 -6.65
N PHE A 27 -11.35 -23.81 -7.86
CA PHE A 27 -10.84 -22.47 -8.12
C PHE A 27 -11.79 -21.43 -7.51
N THR A 28 -11.26 -20.35 -6.99
CA THR A 28 -12.06 -19.31 -6.33
C THR A 28 -12.79 -18.48 -7.39
N PRO A 29 -14.11 -18.67 -7.59
CA PRO A 29 -14.86 -18.00 -8.66
C PRO A 29 -15.10 -16.52 -8.40
N ASP A 30 -15.01 -16.09 -7.13
CA ASP A 30 -15.28 -14.70 -6.72
C ASP A 30 -14.18 -13.73 -7.16
N TYR A 31 -13.07 -14.25 -7.64
CA TYR A 31 -11.94 -13.48 -8.10
C TYR A 31 -11.95 -13.37 -9.62
N ARG A 32 -12.90 -12.64 -10.15
CA ARG A 32 -13.01 -12.37 -11.58
C ARG A 32 -11.89 -11.47 -12.12
N ASN A 33 -11.08 -10.91 -11.25
CA ASN A 33 -9.96 -10.05 -11.61
C ASN A 33 -8.68 -10.84 -11.82
N SER A 34 -7.82 -10.32 -12.67
CA SER A 34 -6.50 -10.89 -12.98
C SER A 34 -5.57 -11.07 -11.77
N VAL A 35 -5.89 -10.47 -10.63
CA VAL A 35 -5.12 -10.47 -9.39
C VAL A 35 -5.19 -11.80 -8.67
N SER A 36 -6.36 -12.42 -8.63
CA SER A 36 -6.59 -13.68 -7.90
C SER A 36 -6.79 -14.88 -8.84
N LYS A 37 -6.46 -14.71 -10.09
CA LYS A 37 -6.41 -15.81 -11.04
C LYS A 37 -5.34 -16.79 -10.58
N GLY A 38 -5.71 -18.04 -10.44
CA GLY A 38 -4.78 -19.05 -9.99
C GLY A 38 -4.83 -19.34 -8.48
N VAL A 39 -5.93 -19.02 -7.80
CA VAL A 39 -6.15 -19.40 -6.39
C VAL A 39 -7.02 -20.65 -6.32
N VAL A 40 -6.53 -21.67 -5.63
CA VAL A 40 -7.19 -22.96 -5.38
C VAL A 40 -7.58 -23.03 -3.91
N ARG A 41 -8.72 -23.64 -3.60
CA ARG A 41 -9.17 -23.88 -2.22
C ARG A 41 -9.80 -25.24 -2.06
N GLY A 42 -9.76 -25.79 -0.87
CA GLY A 42 -10.33 -27.09 -0.53
C GLY A 42 -10.09 -27.48 0.92
N VAL A 43 -10.28 -28.76 1.21
CA VAL A 43 -9.97 -29.37 2.50
C VAL A 43 -8.98 -30.50 2.30
N LEU A 44 -7.90 -30.52 3.07
CA LEU A 44 -6.92 -31.61 3.09
C LEU A 44 -6.65 -31.99 4.55
N ASP A 45 -6.72 -33.28 4.87
CA ASP A 45 -6.59 -33.81 6.23
C ASP A 45 -7.49 -33.08 7.25
N GLY A 46 -8.74 -32.78 6.84
CA GLY A 46 -9.71 -32.07 7.68
C GLY A 46 -9.43 -30.57 7.89
N ARG A 47 -8.42 -30.01 7.21
CA ARG A 47 -8.05 -28.58 7.30
C ARG A 47 -8.41 -27.81 6.06
N LEU A 48 -8.95 -26.63 6.26
CA LEU A 48 -9.14 -25.67 5.18
C LEU A 48 -7.79 -25.27 4.58
N PHE A 49 -7.70 -25.22 3.27
CA PHE A 49 -6.51 -24.69 2.60
C PHE A 49 -6.83 -23.71 1.49
N VAL A 50 -5.85 -22.86 1.20
CA VAL A 50 -5.69 -22.10 -0.04
C VAL A 50 -4.34 -22.45 -0.65
N GLY A 51 -4.31 -22.61 -1.97
CA GLY A 51 -3.10 -22.84 -2.74
C GLY A 51 -2.98 -21.87 -3.91
N VAL A 52 -1.76 -21.53 -4.27
CA VAL A 52 -1.45 -20.65 -5.41
C VAL A 52 -0.34 -21.24 -6.26
N GLY A 53 -0.60 -21.30 -7.57
CA GLY A 53 0.39 -21.69 -8.57
C GLY A 53 1.33 -20.53 -8.95
N GLU A 54 2.34 -20.85 -9.75
CA GLU A 54 3.28 -19.86 -10.29
C GLU A 54 2.61 -18.86 -11.26
N ASP A 55 1.43 -19.19 -11.77
CA ASP A 55 0.59 -18.33 -12.60
C ASP A 55 -0.19 -17.28 -11.78
N CYS A 56 -0.18 -17.37 -10.45
CA CYS A 56 -0.80 -16.39 -9.57
C CYS A 56 0.06 -15.11 -9.48
N LYS A 57 -0.52 -13.99 -9.88
CA LYS A 57 0.21 -12.70 -9.89
C LYS A 57 0.44 -12.09 -8.50
N GLN A 58 -0.38 -12.43 -7.52
CA GLN A 58 -0.32 -11.86 -6.17
C GLN A 58 -0.50 -12.96 -5.11
N PRO A 59 0.48 -13.87 -4.99
CA PRO A 59 0.36 -15.03 -4.10
C PRO A 59 0.18 -14.63 -2.63
N VAL A 60 0.83 -13.53 -2.19
CA VAL A 60 0.77 -13.07 -0.80
C VAL A 60 -0.64 -12.59 -0.44
N SER A 61 -1.35 -11.94 -1.37
CA SER A 61 -2.72 -11.48 -1.11
C SER A 61 -3.72 -12.62 -0.89
N ALA A 62 -3.47 -13.78 -1.50
CA ALA A 62 -4.31 -14.96 -1.35
C ALA A 62 -4.30 -15.52 0.09
N PHE A 63 -3.30 -15.16 0.90
CA PHE A 63 -3.29 -15.53 2.31
C PHE A 63 -4.44 -14.88 3.08
N THR A 64 -4.81 -13.64 2.77
CA THR A 64 -5.99 -13.01 3.39
C THR A 64 -7.30 -13.66 2.97
N ASP A 65 -7.32 -14.30 1.80
CA ASP A 65 -8.48 -15.09 1.35
C ASP A 65 -8.66 -16.36 2.18
N LEU A 66 -7.56 -17.02 2.54
CA LEU A 66 -7.59 -18.18 3.44
C LEU A 66 -8.19 -17.80 4.80
N ILE A 67 -7.76 -16.68 5.37
CA ILE A 67 -8.28 -16.20 6.65
C ILE A 67 -9.76 -15.78 6.52
N ASP A 68 -10.15 -15.08 5.45
CA ASP A 68 -11.55 -14.72 5.22
C ASP A 68 -12.45 -15.96 5.07
N LEU A 69 -12.01 -17.00 4.37
CA LEU A 69 -12.73 -18.25 4.24
C LEU A 69 -12.90 -18.95 5.60
N HIS A 70 -11.83 -19.00 6.39
CA HIS A 70 -11.85 -19.57 7.72
C HIS A 70 -12.83 -18.83 8.65
N LEU A 71 -12.76 -17.50 8.70
CA LEU A 71 -13.61 -16.66 9.55
C LEU A 71 -15.11 -16.74 9.17
N ARG A 72 -15.41 -17.08 7.93
CA ARG A 72 -16.79 -17.31 7.45
C ARG A 72 -17.28 -18.74 7.67
N GLY A 73 -16.45 -19.62 8.23
CA GLY A 73 -16.78 -21.03 8.37
C GLY A 73 -17.02 -21.71 7.01
N TRP A 74 -16.30 -21.28 5.97
CA TRP A 74 -16.48 -21.85 4.64
C TRP A 74 -16.01 -23.31 4.61
N GLY A 75 -16.87 -24.19 4.10
CA GLY A 75 -16.56 -25.55 3.75
C GLY A 75 -17.09 -25.87 2.35
N PRO A 76 -16.36 -26.61 1.52
CA PRO A 76 -16.85 -27.06 0.23
C PRO A 76 -17.89 -28.17 0.39
N ASP A 77 -18.85 -28.27 -0.55
CA ASP A 77 -19.85 -29.33 -0.55
C ASP A 77 -19.17 -30.71 -0.53
N GLY A 78 -19.58 -31.56 0.41
CA GLY A 78 -19.07 -32.93 0.55
C GLY A 78 -17.69 -33.04 1.25
N ALA A 79 -17.15 -31.95 1.79
CA ALA A 79 -15.94 -32.00 2.58
C ALA A 79 -16.13 -31.19 3.88
N GLU A 80 -15.92 -31.86 5.00
CA GLU A 80 -16.06 -31.24 6.31
C GLU A 80 -14.70 -30.76 6.84
N VAL A 81 -14.66 -29.54 7.39
CA VAL A 81 -13.49 -29.04 8.13
C VAL A 81 -13.58 -29.57 9.57
N THR A 82 -12.77 -30.57 9.87
CA THR A 82 -12.79 -31.24 11.20
C THR A 82 -11.72 -30.72 12.13
N VAL A 83 -10.65 -30.11 11.61
CA VAL A 83 -9.58 -29.47 12.40
C VAL A 83 -9.84 -27.98 12.47
N LEU A 84 -10.51 -27.55 13.52
CA LEU A 84 -10.83 -26.14 13.74
C LEU A 84 -9.61 -25.38 14.26
N GLY A 85 -9.50 -24.11 13.87
CA GLY A 85 -8.38 -23.23 14.29
C GLY A 85 -7.05 -23.48 13.57
N GLU A 86 -7.00 -24.45 12.64
CA GLU A 86 -5.83 -24.70 11.80
C GLU A 86 -6.17 -24.50 10.32
N VAL A 87 -5.26 -23.84 9.58
CA VAL A 87 -5.40 -23.61 8.14
C VAL A 87 -4.06 -23.79 7.45
N ASP A 88 -4.10 -24.19 6.17
CA ASP A 88 -2.91 -24.47 5.37
C ASP A 88 -2.84 -23.55 4.14
N PHE A 89 -1.67 -23.03 3.88
CA PHE A 89 -1.38 -22.28 2.66
C PHE A 89 -0.32 -23.01 1.83
N TYR A 90 -0.64 -23.32 0.60
CA TYR A 90 0.26 -24.00 -0.34
C TYR A 90 0.75 -23.03 -1.42
N LEU A 91 2.06 -22.84 -1.49
CA LEU A 91 2.74 -22.00 -2.49
C LEU A 91 3.49 -22.91 -3.47
N ALA A 92 3.15 -22.86 -4.74
CA ALA A 92 4.00 -23.47 -5.76
C ALA A 92 5.37 -22.79 -5.75
N ARG A 93 6.44 -23.59 -5.68
CA ARG A 93 7.80 -23.10 -5.53
C ARG A 93 8.28 -22.44 -6.81
N ASN A 94 8.38 -21.12 -6.83
CA ASN A 94 9.12 -20.39 -7.85
C ASN A 94 10.54 -20.11 -7.33
N ALA A 95 11.55 -20.64 -8.00
CA ALA A 95 12.94 -20.45 -7.60
C ALA A 95 13.44 -18.99 -7.67
N LYS A 96 12.65 -18.09 -8.28
CA LYS A 96 13.06 -16.70 -8.55
C LYS A 96 12.56 -15.68 -7.53
N ASP A 97 11.62 -16.04 -6.67
CA ASP A 97 11.00 -15.11 -5.71
C ASP A 97 11.25 -15.56 -4.25
N GLY A 98 12.41 -15.19 -3.72
CA GLY A 98 12.77 -15.50 -2.33
C GLY A 98 12.01 -14.71 -1.26
N GLU A 99 11.30 -13.64 -1.62
CA GLU A 99 10.62 -12.75 -0.67
C GLU A 99 9.18 -13.21 -0.35
N THR A 100 8.50 -13.88 -1.29
CA THR A 100 7.14 -14.38 -1.09
C THR A 100 7.02 -15.39 0.07
N PRO A 101 7.89 -16.40 0.24
CA PRO A 101 7.86 -17.29 1.39
C PRO A 101 7.98 -16.57 2.72
N ASP A 102 8.87 -15.59 2.84
CA ASP A 102 9.07 -14.83 4.07
C ASP A 102 7.89 -13.91 4.39
N ALA A 103 7.28 -13.29 3.38
CA ALA A 103 6.05 -12.53 3.55
C ALA A 103 4.90 -13.43 4.06
N LEU A 104 4.73 -14.62 3.50
CA LEU A 104 3.70 -15.58 3.94
C LEU A 104 3.96 -16.09 5.36
N ARG A 105 5.21 -16.39 5.73
CA ARG A 105 5.59 -16.74 7.10
C ARG A 105 5.30 -15.61 8.09
N THR A 106 5.57 -14.39 7.69
CA THR A 106 5.28 -13.18 8.49
C THR A 106 3.78 -13.04 8.72
N LEU A 107 2.96 -13.22 7.68
CA LEU A 107 1.50 -13.20 7.81
C LEU A 107 0.99 -14.34 8.69
N ALA A 108 1.52 -15.56 8.51
CA ALA A 108 1.14 -16.71 9.32
C ALA A 108 1.48 -16.53 10.81
N ALA A 109 2.60 -15.85 11.12
CA ALA A 109 2.98 -15.53 12.49
C ALA A 109 2.17 -14.37 13.09
N ALA A 110 1.63 -13.48 12.24
CA ALA A 110 0.89 -12.29 12.68
C ALA A 110 -0.61 -12.53 12.90
N VAL A 111 -1.18 -13.60 12.32
CA VAL A 111 -2.60 -13.92 12.51
C VAL A 111 -2.84 -14.43 13.93
N ARG A 112 -3.96 -13.97 14.53
CA ARG A 112 -4.37 -14.32 15.91
C ARG A 112 -5.40 -15.43 15.88
N ASP A 113 -5.40 -16.27 16.90
CA ASP A 113 -6.42 -17.30 17.14
C ASP A 113 -6.56 -18.34 16.00
N VAL A 114 -5.60 -18.35 15.06
CA VAL A 114 -5.53 -19.28 13.94
C VAL A 114 -4.11 -19.79 13.78
N ASN A 115 -3.92 -21.11 13.80
CA ASN A 115 -2.64 -21.73 13.51
C ASN A 115 -2.48 -21.91 11.97
N ALA A 116 -1.92 -20.89 11.32
CA ALA A 116 -1.69 -20.92 9.89
C ALA A 116 -0.33 -21.55 9.58
N ARG A 117 -0.34 -22.58 8.72
CA ARG A 117 0.87 -23.25 8.26
C ARG A 117 1.10 -22.94 6.80
N VAL A 118 2.35 -22.70 6.43
CA VAL A 118 2.74 -22.42 5.04
C VAL A 118 3.59 -23.56 4.51
N PHE A 119 3.27 -23.99 3.31
CA PHE A 119 3.99 -25.05 2.61
C PHE A 119 4.46 -24.54 1.24
N THR A 120 5.65 -24.92 0.83
CA THR A 120 6.06 -24.84 -0.57
C THR A 120 5.83 -26.20 -1.24
N VAL A 121 5.40 -26.15 -2.50
CA VAL A 121 5.16 -27.36 -3.30
C VAL A 121 6.06 -27.31 -4.52
N ALA A 122 6.93 -28.30 -4.67
CA ALA A 122 7.80 -28.45 -5.81
C ALA A 122 7.06 -29.10 -7.01
N SER A 123 7.71 -29.19 -8.16
CA SER A 123 7.12 -29.75 -9.38
C SER A 123 6.73 -31.22 -9.27
N ASP A 124 7.29 -31.99 -8.33
CA ASP A 124 6.89 -33.35 -7.97
C ASP A 124 5.58 -33.42 -7.18
N GLY A 125 5.05 -32.29 -6.76
CA GLY A 125 3.81 -32.18 -5.99
C GLY A 125 3.96 -32.40 -4.49
N GLU A 126 5.20 -32.56 -3.97
CA GLU A 126 5.43 -32.81 -2.55
C GLU A 126 5.46 -31.49 -1.75
N PRO A 127 4.56 -31.33 -0.74
CA PRO A 127 4.57 -30.16 0.13
C PRO A 127 5.71 -30.23 1.14
N GLN A 128 6.47 -29.17 1.23
CA GLN A 128 7.48 -28.96 2.27
C GLN A 128 7.01 -27.83 3.19
N ARG A 129 6.80 -28.12 4.46
CA ARG A 129 6.42 -27.12 5.44
C ARG A 129 7.55 -26.10 5.65
N LEU A 130 7.22 -24.83 5.56
CA LEU A 130 8.15 -23.77 5.92
C LEU A 130 8.29 -23.66 7.44
N PRO A 131 9.47 -23.25 7.95
CA PRO A 131 9.67 -23.04 9.39
C PRO A 131 8.63 -22.07 9.95
N GLY A 132 8.09 -22.37 11.13
CA GLY A 132 7.22 -21.46 11.87
C GLY A 132 7.97 -20.22 12.37
N GLY A 133 7.20 -19.20 12.78
CA GLY A 133 7.70 -17.92 13.28
C GLY A 133 7.97 -16.90 12.18
N ALA A 134 7.88 -15.61 12.58
CA ALA A 134 8.19 -14.51 11.67
C ALA A 134 9.70 -14.50 11.36
N PRO A 135 10.11 -14.42 10.11
CA PRO A 135 11.48 -14.07 9.79
C PRO A 135 11.76 -12.64 10.26
N HIS A 136 13.04 -12.26 10.36
CA HIS A 136 13.44 -10.86 10.51
C HIS A 136 13.17 -10.10 9.20
N PHE A 137 11.89 -9.97 8.89
CA PHE A 137 11.39 -9.54 7.58
C PHE A 137 11.91 -8.15 7.18
N GLY A 138 11.91 -7.22 8.13
CA GLY A 138 12.40 -5.88 7.87
C GLY A 138 13.91 -5.83 7.66
N ASP A 139 14.69 -6.58 8.43
CA ASP A 139 16.14 -6.65 8.29
C ASP A 139 16.52 -7.26 6.94
N ALA A 140 15.92 -8.38 6.56
CA ALA A 140 16.19 -9.03 5.29
C ALA A 140 15.96 -8.08 4.10
N ILE A 141 14.88 -7.29 4.14
CA ILE A 141 14.58 -6.31 3.11
C ILE A 141 15.50 -5.09 3.19
N ALA A 142 15.74 -4.55 4.39
CA ALA A 142 16.59 -3.38 4.57
C ALA A 142 18.02 -3.65 4.15
N TYR A 143 18.57 -4.83 4.44
CA TYR A 143 19.90 -5.23 3.97
C TYR A 143 19.94 -5.52 2.47
N GLY A 144 18.84 -5.98 1.89
CA GLY A 144 18.73 -6.17 0.43
C GLY A 144 18.79 -4.89 -0.38
N TYR A 145 18.57 -3.74 0.27
CA TYR A 145 18.59 -2.39 -0.32
C TYR A 145 19.64 -1.53 0.40
N ALA A 146 20.91 -1.83 0.14
CA ALA A 146 22.02 -1.04 0.67
C ALA A 146 21.80 0.47 0.44
N GLY A 147 21.97 1.27 1.47
CA GLY A 147 21.85 2.73 1.42
C GLY A 147 20.46 3.29 1.77
N TRP A 148 19.48 2.49 2.10
CA TRP A 148 18.14 3.00 2.47
C TRP A 148 18.14 3.81 3.77
N ALA A 149 18.86 3.32 4.79
CA ALA A 149 19.02 4.05 6.03
C ALA A 149 19.72 5.39 5.80
N ASP A 150 20.76 5.40 4.95
CA ASP A 150 21.47 6.62 4.58
C ASP A 150 20.58 7.59 3.79
N LEU A 151 19.75 7.09 2.87
CA LEU A 151 18.81 7.91 2.12
C LEU A 151 17.76 8.54 3.02
N LEU A 152 17.22 7.81 4.00
CA LEU A 152 16.32 8.36 5.01
C LEU A 152 17.01 9.36 5.92
N ALA A 153 18.23 9.06 6.37
CA ALA A 153 19.01 9.95 7.20
C ALA A 153 19.37 11.25 6.46
N ALA A 154 19.49 11.19 5.14
CA ALA A 154 19.79 12.35 4.30
C ALA A 154 18.59 13.25 4.00
N ILE A 155 17.36 12.86 4.35
CA ILE A 155 16.18 13.74 4.24
C ILE A 155 16.29 14.80 5.35
N PRO A 156 16.42 16.10 5.03
CA PRO A 156 16.49 17.15 6.04
C PRO A 156 15.12 17.35 6.69
N ASP A 157 15.13 17.82 7.92
CA ASP A 157 13.91 18.22 8.63
C ASP A 157 13.26 19.45 8.00
N ASP A 158 14.01 20.23 7.23
CA ASP A 158 13.53 21.39 6.48
C ASP A 158 13.65 21.19 4.97
N PRO A 159 12.60 21.46 4.20
CA PRO A 159 12.70 21.45 2.75
C PRO A 159 13.57 22.65 2.28
N PRO A 160 14.21 22.53 1.10
CA PRO A 160 14.94 23.66 0.53
C PRO A 160 14.07 24.90 0.32
N ASP A 161 14.69 26.09 0.40
CA ASP A 161 13.99 27.36 0.21
C ASP A 161 13.17 27.43 -1.07
N LEU A 162 13.70 26.91 -2.18
CA LEU A 162 12.98 26.88 -3.46
C LEU A 162 11.66 26.10 -3.36
N VAL A 163 11.65 24.99 -2.61
CA VAL A 163 10.45 24.15 -2.39
C VAL A 163 9.46 24.90 -1.50
N THR A 164 9.95 25.42 -0.36
CA THR A 164 9.13 26.18 0.58
C THR A 164 8.47 27.39 -0.09
N GLN A 165 9.25 28.18 -0.81
CA GLN A 165 8.76 29.38 -1.49
C GLN A 165 7.77 29.06 -2.60
N LEU A 166 8.00 27.99 -3.40
CA LEU A 166 7.07 27.58 -4.45
C LEU A 166 5.69 27.22 -3.89
N VAL A 167 5.66 26.36 -2.86
CA VAL A 167 4.39 25.92 -2.25
C VAL A 167 3.70 27.10 -1.54
N THR A 168 4.44 27.90 -0.78
CA THR A 168 3.89 29.05 -0.04
C THR A 168 3.37 30.14 -0.99
N LYS A 169 4.10 30.48 -2.06
CA LYS A 169 3.65 31.48 -3.04
C LYS A 169 2.42 31.05 -3.82
N ALA A 170 2.31 29.75 -4.14
CA ALA A 170 1.11 29.21 -4.77
C ALA A 170 -0.12 29.27 -3.84
N GLY A 171 0.06 29.23 -2.52
CA GLY A 171 -1.00 29.45 -1.52
C GLY A 171 -2.15 28.43 -1.55
N MET A 172 -1.96 27.31 -2.25
CA MET A 172 -3.00 26.27 -2.41
C MET A 172 -2.88 25.22 -1.32
N ALA A 173 -3.92 25.03 -0.53
CA ALA A 173 -3.95 24.04 0.54
C ALA A 173 -3.70 22.60 0.05
N ALA A 174 -4.09 22.30 -1.18
CA ALA A 174 -3.93 20.97 -1.81
C ALA A 174 -2.54 20.75 -2.43
N LEU A 175 -1.70 21.78 -2.55
CA LEU A 175 -0.34 21.68 -3.08
C LEU A 175 0.62 21.38 -1.94
N ARG A 176 1.36 20.28 -2.05
CA ARG A 176 2.33 19.84 -1.05
C ARG A 176 3.60 19.30 -1.71
N ALA A 177 4.70 19.43 -0.97
CA ALA A 177 5.95 18.77 -1.28
C ALA A 177 6.04 17.43 -0.55
N TYR A 178 6.67 16.46 -1.18
CA TYR A 178 6.88 15.12 -0.65
C TYR A 178 8.36 14.77 -0.79
N PRO A 179 9.04 14.40 0.29
CA PRO A 179 10.44 13.98 0.20
C PRO A 179 10.54 12.69 -0.63
N MET A 180 11.49 12.65 -1.55
CA MET A 180 11.75 11.48 -2.38
C MET A 180 13.07 10.85 -1.97
N LEU A 181 13.04 9.54 -1.72
CA LEU A 181 14.27 8.79 -1.59
C LEU A 181 14.93 8.64 -2.95
N SER A 182 16.12 9.17 -3.10
CA SER A 182 16.83 9.19 -4.36
C SER A 182 18.32 9.14 -4.16
N SER A 183 18.98 8.15 -4.79
CA SER A 183 20.44 8.08 -4.89
C SER A 183 21.07 9.22 -5.70
N ARG A 184 20.24 10.02 -6.40
CA ARG A 184 20.68 11.18 -7.21
C ARG A 184 20.63 12.50 -6.44
N GLY A 185 20.69 12.45 -5.12
CA GLY A 185 20.55 13.61 -4.26
C GLY A 185 19.10 13.90 -3.87
N GLN A 186 18.93 14.88 -3.01
CA GLN A 186 17.63 15.24 -2.46
C GLN A 186 16.69 15.80 -3.52
N ARG A 187 15.50 15.22 -3.61
CA ARG A 187 14.44 15.59 -4.52
C ARG A 187 13.14 15.69 -3.76
N TRP A 188 12.30 16.58 -4.22
CA TRP A 188 10.98 16.82 -3.67
C TRP A 188 9.94 16.70 -4.77
N SER A 189 9.02 15.76 -4.64
CA SER A 189 7.87 15.67 -5.51
C SER A 189 6.87 16.76 -5.12
N ILE A 190 6.53 17.63 -6.05
CA ILE A 190 5.44 18.60 -5.87
C ILE A 190 4.17 17.96 -6.36
N ARG A 191 3.18 17.88 -5.47
CA ARG A 191 1.91 17.22 -5.76
C ARG A 191 0.73 18.12 -5.44
N LEU A 192 -0.26 18.10 -6.34
CA LEU A 192 -1.56 18.74 -6.18
C LEU A 192 -2.61 17.62 -6.00
N GLU A 193 -3.39 17.66 -4.93
CA GLU A 193 -4.28 16.57 -4.52
C GLU A 193 -3.59 15.19 -4.53
N GLY A 194 -2.36 15.11 -4.03
CA GLY A 194 -1.54 13.90 -4.04
C GLY A 194 -0.93 13.51 -5.39
N LEU A 195 -1.38 14.10 -6.49
CA LEU A 195 -0.89 13.77 -7.83
C LEU A 195 0.30 14.64 -8.24
N GLN A 196 1.38 14.02 -8.71
CA GLN A 196 2.62 14.72 -9.04
C GLN A 196 2.42 15.73 -10.17
N VAL A 197 2.85 16.96 -9.93
CA VAL A 197 2.91 18.06 -10.89
C VAL A 197 4.33 18.59 -11.12
N GLY A 198 5.31 18.03 -10.43
CA GLY A 198 6.71 18.40 -10.64
C GLY A 198 7.66 17.70 -9.69
N VAL A 199 8.95 17.93 -9.94
CA VAL A 199 10.05 17.53 -9.06
C VAL A 199 11.01 18.70 -8.93
N VAL A 200 11.37 19.04 -7.68
CA VAL A 200 12.22 20.18 -7.34
C VAL A 200 13.40 19.71 -6.49
N THR A 201 14.55 20.30 -6.69
CA THR A 201 15.77 20.16 -5.87
C THR A 201 16.03 21.48 -5.12
N ALA A 202 17.15 21.60 -4.43
CA ALA A 202 17.50 22.83 -3.74
C ALA A 202 17.65 24.07 -4.66
N THR A 203 18.08 23.88 -5.91
CA THR A 203 18.44 24.99 -6.81
C THR A 203 17.56 25.12 -8.04
N ARG A 204 16.90 24.03 -8.44
CA ARG A 204 16.07 24.01 -9.65
C ARG A 204 15.02 22.91 -9.60
N GLY A 205 13.96 23.11 -10.40
CA GLY A 205 12.91 22.11 -10.57
C GLY A 205 12.40 22.01 -11.98
N LYS A 206 11.52 21.04 -12.18
CA LYS A 206 10.73 20.88 -13.41
C LYS A 206 9.29 20.64 -13.00
N LEU A 207 8.38 21.50 -13.45
CA LEU A 207 6.94 21.27 -13.36
C LEU A 207 6.43 20.62 -14.63
N GLY A 208 5.55 19.68 -14.50
CA GLY A 208 4.95 19.00 -15.64
C GLY A 208 4.16 17.77 -15.22
N VAL A 209 3.14 17.46 -16.00
CA VAL A 209 2.36 16.22 -15.85
C VAL A 209 2.85 15.19 -16.85
N GLY A 210 3.24 14.03 -16.35
CA GLY A 210 3.76 12.92 -17.16
C GLY A 210 2.79 12.46 -18.26
N LYS A 211 3.34 11.88 -19.34
CA LYS A 211 2.56 11.55 -20.53
C LYS A 211 1.59 10.43 -20.17
N ASP A 212 1.35 9.51 -20.01
CA ASP A 212 0.46 8.39 -20.37
C ASP A 212 0.07 7.42 -19.22
N SER A 213 0.13 7.84 -17.95
CA SER A 213 -0.50 7.00 -16.92
C SER A 213 -2.03 6.98 -17.13
N ALA A 214 -2.64 5.83 -16.86
CA ALA A 214 -4.10 5.71 -16.88
C ALA A 214 -4.77 6.70 -15.92
N GLU A 215 -4.09 7.01 -14.82
CA GLU A 215 -4.45 7.99 -13.81
C GLU A 215 -4.50 9.42 -14.40
N ASN A 216 -3.43 9.88 -15.06
CA ASN A 216 -3.38 11.21 -15.68
C ASN A 216 -4.46 11.39 -16.77
N ARG A 217 -4.84 10.33 -17.47
CA ARG A 217 -5.92 10.35 -18.46
C ARG A 217 -7.29 10.40 -17.81
N ARG A 218 -7.56 9.54 -16.82
CA ARG A 218 -8.86 9.49 -16.14
C ARG A 218 -9.17 10.76 -15.35
N SER A 219 -8.16 11.33 -14.72
CA SER A 219 -8.31 12.58 -13.96
C SER A 219 -8.40 13.85 -14.80
N GLY A 220 -8.18 13.77 -16.11
CA GLY A 220 -8.09 14.95 -16.99
C GLY A 220 -6.85 15.84 -16.77
N LYS A 221 -5.97 15.45 -15.84
CA LYS A 221 -4.84 16.22 -15.36
C LYS A 221 -3.86 16.60 -16.49
N ARG A 222 -3.56 15.65 -17.38
CA ARG A 222 -2.66 15.89 -18.49
C ARG A 222 -3.23 16.91 -19.48
N ALA A 223 -4.51 16.82 -19.80
CA ALA A 223 -5.18 17.76 -20.70
C ALA A 223 -5.16 19.18 -20.14
N ALA A 224 -5.51 19.33 -18.86
CA ALA A 224 -5.46 20.61 -18.17
C ALA A 224 -4.05 21.22 -18.15
N TRP A 225 -3.02 20.41 -17.91
CA TRP A 225 -1.64 20.88 -17.95
C TRP A 225 -1.25 21.39 -19.34
N VAL A 226 -1.56 20.64 -20.39
CA VAL A 226 -1.24 21.03 -21.78
C VAL A 226 -1.93 22.32 -22.16
N ALA A 227 -3.16 22.54 -21.71
CA ALA A 227 -3.92 23.76 -21.99
C ALA A 227 -3.26 25.01 -21.39
N VAL A 228 -2.61 24.93 -20.22
CA VAL A 228 -2.02 26.10 -19.54
C VAL A 228 -0.52 26.26 -19.73
N ALA A 229 0.21 25.18 -19.99
CA ALA A 229 1.68 25.16 -20.02
C ALA A 229 2.28 24.53 -21.30
N GLY A 230 1.45 23.95 -22.16
CA GLY A 230 1.94 23.17 -23.29
C GLY A 230 2.47 21.79 -22.89
N SER A 231 3.11 21.11 -23.82
CA SER A 231 3.58 19.72 -23.63
C SER A 231 4.94 19.61 -22.93
N ALA A 232 5.75 20.66 -22.97
CA ALA A 232 7.08 20.67 -22.37
C ALA A 232 7.04 20.95 -20.86
N PRO A 233 7.95 20.34 -20.06
CA PRO A 233 8.11 20.71 -18.67
C PRO A 233 8.60 22.16 -18.52
N VAL A 234 8.08 22.86 -17.51
CA VAL A 234 8.51 24.21 -17.17
C VAL A 234 9.65 24.12 -16.14
N VAL A 235 10.77 24.74 -16.45
CA VAL A 235 11.91 24.82 -15.51
C VAL A 235 11.60 25.85 -14.43
N VAL A 236 11.88 25.51 -13.17
CA VAL A 236 11.71 26.37 -12.00
C VAL A 236 13.07 26.64 -11.36
N THR A 237 13.31 27.92 -11.08
CA THR A 237 14.48 28.43 -10.37
C THR A 237 14.03 29.56 -9.45
N SER A 238 14.90 30.10 -8.62
CA SER A 238 14.60 31.28 -7.81
C SER A 238 14.21 32.53 -8.63
N SER A 239 14.71 32.64 -9.88
CA SER A 239 14.46 33.79 -10.73
C SER A 239 13.07 33.84 -11.36
N ASN A 240 12.38 32.69 -11.51
CA ASN A 240 11.04 32.62 -12.12
C ASN A 240 9.99 31.97 -11.18
N LEU A 241 10.23 32.05 -9.89
CA LEU A 241 9.43 31.37 -8.89
C LEU A 241 7.97 31.88 -8.85
N THR A 242 7.77 33.17 -9.05
CA THR A 242 6.43 33.77 -9.06
C THR A 242 5.61 33.26 -10.23
N GLU A 243 6.18 33.27 -11.42
CA GLU A 243 5.56 32.75 -12.65
C GLU A 243 5.24 31.26 -12.54
N ALA A 244 6.12 30.49 -11.90
CA ALA A 244 5.92 29.07 -11.66
C ALA A 244 4.75 28.82 -10.66
N ALA A 245 4.63 29.61 -9.62
CA ALA A 245 3.51 29.54 -8.67
C ALA A 245 2.18 29.92 -9.35
N GLU A 246 2.15 31.01 -10.12
CA GLU A 246 0.98 31.42 -10.89
C GLU A 246 0.57 30.37 -11.94
N LEU A 247 1.52 29.68 -12.55
CA LEU A 247 1.25 28.57 -13.46
C LEU A 247 0.54 27.43 -12.75
N LEU A 248 0.97 27.06 -11.53
CA LEU A 248 0.32 26.02 -10.72
C LEU A 248 -1.12 26.42 -10.35
N ILE A 249 -1.36 27.69 -10.01
CA ILE A 249 -2.71 28.20 -9.70
C ILE A 249 -3.60 28.13 -10.97
N ARG A 250 -3.08 28.54 -12.13
CA ARG A 250 -3.83 28.43 -13.38
C ARG A 250 -4.13 26.98 -13.75
N PHE A 251 -3.15 26.08 -13.51
CA PHE A 251 -3.32 24.66 -13.74
C PHE A 251 -4.40 24.07 -12.84
N ASP A 252 -4.40 24.36 -11.53
CA ASP A 252 -5.44 23.87 -10.61
C ASP A 252 -6.83 24.32 -11.08
N ARG A 253 -6.98 25.60 -11.44
CA ARG A 253 -8.26 26.13 -11.95
C ARG A 253 -8.73 25.42 -13.22
N GLU A 254 -7.84 25.15 -14.15
CA GLU A 254 -8.18 24.47 -15.40
C GLU A 254 -8.52 23.02 -15.16
N TRP A 255 -7.77 22.37 -14.26
CA TRP A 255 -8.02 20.97 -13.91
C TRP A 255 -9.38 20.80 -13.21
N ARG A 256 -9.76 21.69 -12.30
CA ARG A 256 -11.09 21.67 -11.65
C ARG A 256 -12.22 21.80 -12.67
N LYS A 257 -12.11 22.68 -13.64
CA LYS A 257 -13.12 22.79 -14.72
C LYS A 257 -13.28 21.47 -15.49
N THR A 258 -12.19 20.78 -15.74
CA THR A 258 -12.21 19.50 -16.45
C THR A 258 -12.84 18.40 -15.58
N ALA A 259 -12.60 18.43 -14.29
CA ALA A 259 -13.17 17.46 -13.32
C ALA A 259 -14.68 17.64 -13.15
N ASP A 260 -15.19 18.87 -13.16
CA ASP A 260 -16.63 19.17 -13.04
C ASP A 260 -17.46 18.58 -14.20
N LEU A 261 -16.82 18.31 -15.34
CA LEU A 261 -17.45 17.70 -16.53
C LEU A 261 -17.38 16.18 -16.52
N ALA A 262 -16.63 15.57 -15.63
CA ALA A 262 -16.41 14.13 -15.55
C ALA A 262 -17.17 13.50 -14.38
N ALA A 263 -17.41 12.19 -14.46
CA ALA A 263 -17.89 11.45 -13.30
C ALA A 263 -16.87 11.55 -12.16
N PRO A 264 -17.31 11.68 -10.89
CA PRO A 264 -16.41 11.75 -9.75
C PRO A 264 -15.45 10.54 -9.73
N VAL A 265 -14.16 10.81 -9.63
CA VAL A 265 -13.11 9.78 -9.60
C VAL A 265 -12.53 9.71 -8.19
N GLN A 266 -12.59 8.55 -7.56
CA GLN A 266 -11.86 8.30 -6.32
C GLN A 266 -10.40 7.97 -6.64
N ASP A 267 -9.48 8.51 -5.84
CA ASP A 267 -8.04 8.33 -5.99
C ASP A 267 -7.36 8.14 -4.63
N GLU A 268 -6.51 7.13 -4.53
CA GLU A 268 -5.78 6.82 -3.29
C GLU A 268 -4.84 7.96 -2.90
N HIS A 269 -4.19 8.61 -3.86
CA HIS A 269 -3.28 9.72 -3.59
C HIS A 269 -4.00 10.99 -3.11
N ALA A 270 -5.25 11.21 -3.55
CA ALA A 270 -6.05 12.31 -3.03
C ALA A 270 -6.41 12.06 -1.56
N LEU A 271 -6.84 10.85 -1.22
CA LEU A 271 -7.10 10.44 0.15
C LEU A 271 -5.85 10.56 1.02
N GLU A 272 -4.72 10.02 0.55
CA GLU A 272 -3.39 10.13 1.19
C GLU A 272 -3.06 11.60 1.51
N SER A 273 -3.15 12.45 0.51
CA SER A 273 -2.84 13.88 0.64
C SER A 273 -3.69 14.55 1.72
N ARG A 274 -4.98 14.27 1.78
CA ARG A 274 -5.92 14.85 2.74
C ARG A 274 -5.68 14.38 4.16
N ILE A 275 -5.36 13.10 4.33
CA ILE A 275 -4.99 12.54 5.64
C ILE A 275 -3.70 13.19 6.13
N LEU A 276 -2.66 13.23 5.30
CA LEU A 276 -1.36 13.77 5.68
C LEU A 276 -1.37 15.28 5.96
N ARG A 277 -2.26 16.05 5.33
CA ARG A 277 -2.45 17.46 5.63
C ARG A 277 -3.50 17.74 6.72
N GLY A 278 -4.09 16.69 7.33
CA GLY A 278 -5.03 16.78 8.42
C GLY A 278 -6.44 17.25 8.05
N THR A 279 -6.78 17.36 6.76
CA THR A 279 -8.14 17.67 6.30
C THR A 279 -9.08 16.49 6.56
N VAL A 280 -8.62 15.28 6.33
CA VAL A 280 -9.30 14.05 6.77
C VAL A 280 -8.64 13.57 8.05
N LYS A 281 -9.39 13.60 9.14
CA LYS A 281 -8.91 13.17 10.46
C LYS A 281 -9.13 11.68 10.63
N LEU A 282 -8.12 10.99 11.15
CA LEU A 282 -8.20 9.59 11.50
C LEU A 282 -8.18 9.43 13.02
N THR A 283 -8.97 8.49 13.50
CA THR A 283 -8.99 8.06 14.90
C THR A 283 -8.87 6.55 14.90
N SER A 284 -7.92 6.00 15.67
CA SER A 284 -7.77 4.56 15.85
C SER A 284 -9.02 3.94 16.47
N GLU A 285 -9.19 2.62 16.37
CA GLU A 285 -10.29 1.90 17.02
C GLU A 285 -10.28 2.06 18.55
N SER A 286 -9.12 2.39 19.14
CA SER A 286 -8.99 2.73 20.57
C SER A 286 -9.36 4.18 20.92
N GLY A 287 -9.86 4.97 19.95
CA GLY A 287 -10.29 6.35 20.16
C GLY A 287 -9.16 7.39 20.15
N ARG A 288 -7.95 7.04 19.75
CA ARG A 288 -6.80 7.95 19.72
C ARG A 288 -6.64 8.60 18.36
N PRO A 289 -6.40 9.92 18.28
CA PRO A 289 -6.18 10.61 17.02
C PRO A 289 -4.84 10.19 16.40
N LEU A 290 -4.86 9.89 15.11
CA LEU A 290 -3.66 9.65 14.31
C LEU A 290 -3.26 10.93 13.60
N THR A 291 -2.02 11.36 13.79
CA THR A 291 -1.52 12.62 13.25
C THR A 291 -0.37 12.40 12.27
N ALA A 292 -0.24 13.29 11.30
CA ALA A 292 0.88 13.26 10.36
C ALA A 292 2.21 13.57 11.06
N LEU A 293 3.30 13.06 10.49
CA LEU A 293 4.64 13.42 10.94
C LEU A 293 4.91 14.89 10.63
N ASN A 294 5.53 15.58 11.59
CA ASN A 294 6.00 16.95 11.40
C ASN A 294 7.33 17.12 12.15
N PRO A 295 8.47 16.96 11.49
CA PRO A 295 9.78 17.16 12.11
C PRO A 295 10.04 18.62 12.49
N ARG A 296 9.25 19.57 11.97
CA ARG A 296 9.31 21.00 12.26
C ARG A 296 8.25 21.37 13.32
N GLY A 297 8.63 21.89 14.45
CA GLY A 297 7.69 22.31 15.51
C GLY A 297 7.08 21.18 16.33
N ASP A 298 5.80 21.31 16.72
CA ASP A 298 5.10 20.30 17.51
C ASP A 298 4.77 19.07 16.66
N ARG A 299 5.54 18.03 16.82
CA ARG A 299 5.45 16.77 16.06
C ARG A 299 4.15 16.00 16.30
N THR A 300 3.35 16.38 17.29
CA THR A 300 2.16 15.62 17.67
C THR A 300 0.85 16.25 17.23
N LYS A 301 0.83 17.55 16.90
CA LYS A 301 -0.43 18.31 16.81
C LYS A 301 -0.69 18.96 15.47
N THR A 302 0.34 19.43 14.77
CA THR A 302 0.16 20.27 13.60
C THR A 302 0.81 19.68 12.36
N PRO A 303 0.03 19.33 11.32
CA PRO A 303 0.60 18.95 10.02
C PRO A 303 1.46 20.09 9.46
N ASP A 304 2.55 19.75 8.81
CA ASP A 304 3.40 20.72 8.13
C ASP A 304 2.62 21.39 6.98
N PRO A 305 2.63 22.75 6.88
CA PRO A 305 1.86 23.44 5.84
C PRO A 305 2.47 23.30 4.44
N VAL A 306 3.72 22.87 4.31
CA VAL A 306 4.46 22.76 3.05
C VAL A 306 4.66 21.31 2.64
N VAL A 307 4.98 20.42 3.58
CA VAL A 307 5.42 19.06 3.32
C VAL A 307 4.44 18.03 3.89
N ASN A 308 4.10 17.04 3.10
CA ASN A 308 3.46 15.82 3.59
C ASN A 308 4.54 14.81 3.97
N TRP A 309 4.91 14.79 5.25
CA TRP A 309 5.85 13.86 5.82
C TRP A 309 5.23 12.48 6.01
N GLY A 310 6.02 11.44 5.84
CA GLY A 310 5.55 10.05 6.01
C GLY A 310 4.79 9.47 4.82
N SER A 311 4.62 10.23 3.73
CA SER A 311 4.06 9.70 2.50
C SER A 311 5.08 8.79 1.79
N GLN A 312 4.59 7.71 1.22
CA GLN A 312 5.39 6.74 0.45
C GLN A 312 6.68 6.35 1.20
N PHE A 313 6.53 6.13 2.50
CA PHE A 313 7.63 5.69 3.33
C PHE A 313 8.20 4.37 2.78
N PRO A 314 9.50 4.25 2.71
CA PRO A 314 10.15 3.15 2.03
C PRO A 314 10.08 1.85 2.85
N THR A 315 9.06 1.10 2.63
CA THR A 315 8.87 -0.24 3.20
C THR A 315 9.00 -1.32 2.13
N ARG A 316 9.86 -1.08 1.17
CA ARG A 316 9.95 -1.88 -0.05
C ARG A 316 10.17 -3.36 0.24
N TRP A 317 9.14 -4.14 0.09
CA TRP A 317 9.19 -5.58 0.00
C TRP A 317 8.63 -6.01 -1.36
N GLY A 318 9.19 -7.06 -1.95
CA GLY A 318 8.85 -7.52 -3.28
C GLY A 318 10.09 -7.72 -4.17
N PRO A 319 9.93 -8.15 -5.41
CA PRO A 319 11.08 -8.51 -6.25
C PRO A 319 12.02 -7.33 -6.45
N ARG A 320 13.33 -7.60 -6.38
CA ARG A 320 14.41 -6.60 -6.45
C ARG A 320 14.40 -5.76 -7.72
N THR A 321 13.77 -6.25 -8.78
CA THR A 321 13.73 -5.62 -10.10
C THR A 321 12.43 -4.88 -10.40
N GLY A 322 11.45 -4.88 -9.48
CA GLY A 322 10.15 -4.23 -9.66
C GLY A 322 10.07 -2.84 -9.04
N GLU A 323 9.01 -2.12 -9.36
CA GLU A 323 8.57 -0.97 -8.60
C GLU A 323 8.21 -1.45 -7.19
N GLY A 324 8.99 -1.06 -6.20
CA GLY A 324 8.80 -1.49 -4.82
C GLY A 324 7.47 -0.99 -4.28
N ARG A 325 6.93 -1.73 -3.33
CA ARG A 325 5.76 -1.30 -2.58
C ARG A 325 6.17 -0.27 -1.56
N TYR A 326 5.46 0.83 -1.53
CA TYR A 326 5.64 1.91 -0.59
C TYR A 326 4.41 1.98 0.30
N LEU A 327 4.63 2.25 1.56
CA LEU A 327 3.58 2.57 2.51
C LEU A 327 2.88 3.86 2.08
N ASP A 328 1.56 3.86 2.01
CA ASP A 328 0.79 5.05 1.61
C ASP A 328 0.96 6.19 2.61
N GLY A 329 0.97 5.88 3.91
CA GLY A 329 1.19 6.90 4.93
C GLY A 329 1.78 6.34 6.22
N LEU A 330 2.75 7.03 6.79
CA LEU A 330 3.23 6.83 8.14
C LEU A 330 2.69 7.96 9.03
N LEU A 331 1.83 7.61 9.96
CA LEU A 331 1.25 8.51 10.96
C LEU A 331 1.80 8.19 12.35
N ARG A 332 1.36 8.95 13.35
CA ARG A 332 1.72 8.71 14.75
C ARG A 332 0.54 8.91 15.70
N ASP A 333 0.59 8.19 16.83
CA ASP A 333 -0.15 8.46 18.04
C ASP A 333 0.89 8.59 19.19
N GLY A 334 1.19 9.80 19.59
CA GLY A 334 2.31 10.06 20.50
C GLY A 334 3.63 9.54 19.95
N THR A 335 4.23 8.55 20.60
CA THR A 335 5.48 7.88 20.19
C THR A 335 5.26 6.65 19.32
N THR A 336 4.03 6.17 19.17
CA THR A 336 3.68 4.97 18.41
C THR A 336 3.55 5.32 16.93
N PRO A 337 4.38 4.74 16.03
CA PRO A 337 4.20 4.88 14.59
C PRO A 337 3.04 4.01 14.09
N TRP A 338 2.35 4.49 13.07
CA TRP A 338 1.21 3.82 12.42
C TRP A 338 1.44 3.68 10.93
N ALA A 339 1.55 2.45 10.48
CA ALA A 339 1.60 2.11 9.06
C ALA A 339 0.18 2.11 8.48
N ILE A 340 -0.09 3.00 7.54
CA ILE A 340 -1.42 3.17 6.93
C ILE A 340 -1.41 2.69 5.49
N GLU A 341 -2.28 1.76 5.19
CA GLU A 341 -2.60 1.34 3.82
C GLU A 341 -3.97 1.91 3.44
N MET A 342 -4.06 2.54 2.29
CA MET A 342 -5.29 3.20 1.83
C MET A 342 -5.88 2.49 0.62
N LYS A 343 -7.21 2.39 0.58
CA LYS A 343 -7.92 1.85 -0.58
C LYS A 343 -9.17 2.66 -0.86
N VAL A 344 -9.37 2.96 -2.14
CA VAL A 344 -10.55 3.66 -2.61
C VAL A 344 -11.36 2.80 -3.58
N ARG A 345 -12.64 3.15 -3.74
CA ARG A 345 -13.52 2.47 -4.67
C ARG A 345 -13.11 2.77 -6.12
N GLY A 346 -12.94 1.76 -6.94
CA GLY A 346 -12.80 1.92 -8.39
C GLY A 346 -11.40 1.88 -8.96
N SER A 347 -10.33 1.77 -8.16
CA SER A 347 -9.01 1.50 -8.69
C SER A 347 -8.95 0.07 -9.24
N GLN A 348 -8.99 -0.08 -10.55
CA GLN A 348 -8.76 -1.30 -11.37
C GLN A 348 -9.14 -2.65 -10.71
N GLY A 349 -10.35 -2.76 -10.16
CA GLY A 349 -10.83 -4.00 -9.55
C GLY A 349 -10.35 -4.28 -8.12
N VAL A 350 -9.44 -3.50 -7.58
CA VAL A 350 -8.94 -3.65 -6.21
C VAL A 350 -9.99 -3.21 -5.18
N GLY A 351 -10.85 -2.25 -5.50
CA GLY A 351 -11.91 -1.77 -4.62
C GLY A 351 -12.96 -2.82 -4.20
N GLN A 352 -13.01 -3.97 -4.85
CA GLN A 352 -13.87 -5.09 -4.43
C GLN A 352 -13.20 -6.00 -3.39
N TYR A 353 -11.90 -5.86 -3.16
CA TYR A 353 -11.09 -6.75 -2.31
C TYR A 353 -10.33 -5.98 -1.25
N TYR A 354 -11.04 -5.16 -0.48
CA TYR A 354 -10.46 -4.38 0.62
C TYR A 354 -9.67 -5.25 1.62
N ARG A 355 -10.03 -6.53 1.78
CA ARG A 355 -9.28 -7.47 2.61
C ARG A 355 -7.84 -7.67 2.16
N HIS A 356 -7.54 -7.48 0.85
CA HIS A 356 -6.18 -7.56 0.35
C HIS A 356 -5.30 -6.39 0.84
N ALA A 357 -5.88 -5.27 1.25
CA ALA A 357 -5.13 -4.20 1.91
C ALA A 357 -4.54 -4.65 3.25
N VAL A 358 -5.20 -5.61 3.91
CA VAL A 358 -4.78 -6.08 5.23
C VAL A 358 -3.39 -6.70 5.20
N HIS A 359 -3.08 -7.55 4.19
CA HIS A 359 -1.74 -8.14 4.11
C HIS A 359 -0.66 -7.08 3.91
N GLN A 360 -0.92 -6.02 3.15
CA GLN A 360 0.02 -4.91 2.96
C GLN A 360 0.25 -4.18 4.28
N ALA A 361 -0.83 -3.82 4.98
CA ALA A 361 -0.74 -3.15 6.28
C ALA A 361 0.04 -3.98 7.32
N VAL A 362 -0.20 -5.31 7.37
CA VAL A 362 0.56 -6.23 8.25
C VAL A 362 2.03 -6.23 7.89
N LEU A 363 2.37 -6.42 6.62
CA LEU A 363 3.76 -6.50 6.18
C LEU A 363 4.51 -5.18 6.38
N TYR A 364 3.86 -4.04 6.18
CA TYR A 364 4.44 -2.73 6.49
C TYR A 364 4.71 -2.57 7.98
N ARG A 365 3.77 -2.98 8.83
CA ARG A 365 3.97 -2.98 10.28
C ARG A 365 5.15 -3.84 10.68
N GLU A 366 5.21 -5.07 10.21
CA GLU A 366 6.28 -5.99 10.57
C GLU A 366 7.63 -5.57 9.97
N PHE A 367 7.62 -4.99 8.75
CA PHE A 367 8.82 -4.37 8.21
C PHE A 367 9.33 -3.26 9.13
N ILE A 368 8.49 -2.31 9.51
CA ILE A 368 8.90 -1.21 10.39
C ILE A 368 9.43 -1.77 11.71
N ARG A 369 8.71 -2.69 12.35
CA ARG A 369 9.10 -3.27 13.64
C ARG A 369 10.48 -3.93 13.63
N THR A 370 10.87 -4.53 12.52
CA THR A 370 12.04 -5.40 12.42
C THR A 370 13.18 -4.84 11.56
N ALA A 371 13.01 -3.69 10.91
CA ALA A 371 14.04 -3.05 10.10
C ALA A 371 15.02 -2.24 10.98
N THR A 372 15.95 -2.92 11.64
CA THR A 372 16.93 -2.30 12.56
C THR A 372 17.76 -1.18 11.92
N PRO A 373 18.13 -1.21 10.62
CA PRO A 373 18.83 -0.09 9.99
C PRO A 373 18.05 1.23 9.98
N LEU A 374 16.75 1.19 10.18
CA LEU A 374 15.89 2.38 10.21
C LEU A 374 15.74 2.99 11.62
N ALA A 375 16.21 2.30 12.66
CA ALA A 375 16.08 2.75 14.05
C ALA A 375 16.55 4.19 14.28
N PRO A 376 17.72 4.64 13.76
CA PRO A 376 18.19 6.02 13.98
C PRO A 376 17.23 7.07 13.41
N TRP A 377 16.49 6.76 12.33
CA TRP A 377 15.50 7.66 11.78
C TRP A 377 14.26 7.75 12.70
N PHE A 378 13.77 6.61 13.20
CA PHE A 378 12.64 6.58 14.13
C PHE A 378 12.95 7.29 15.44
N ASP A 379 14.14 7.08 16.00
CA ASP A 379 14.62 7.76 17.20
C ASP A 379 14.66 9.29 17.01
N ARG A 380 15.20 9.75 15.89
CA ARG A 380 15.21 11.18 15.53
C ARG A 380 13.80 11.77 15.43
N GLN A 381 12.82 10.98 15.00
CA GLN A 381 11.43 11.39 14.95
C GLN A 381 10.71 11.24 16.31
N GLY A 382 11.37 10.73 17.34
CA GLY A 382 10.78 10.44 18.65
C GLY A 382 9.70 9.37 18.54
N LEU A 383 9.93 8.33 17.75
CA LEU A 383 9.02 7.20 17.53
C LEU A 383 9.64 5.92 18.05
N ILE A 384 8.84 5.09 18.72
CA ILE A 384 9.25 3.77 19.18
C ILE A 384 8.94 2.76 18.08
N GLN A 385 9.95 2.46 17.26
CA GLN A 385 9.83 1.64 16.07
C GLN A 385 9.16 0.28 16.34
N ALA A 386 9.55 -0.40 17.43
CA ALA A 386 9.03 -1.72 17.80
C ALA A 386 7.52 -1.71 18.14
N GLU A 387 6.96 -0.56 18.51
CA GLU A 387 5.54 -0.40 18.83
C GLU A 387 4.68 -0.09 17.60
N CYS A 388 5.23 -0.14 16.40
CA CYS A 388 4.48 0.17 15.19
C CYS A 388 3.17 -0.60 15.14
N ARG A 389 2.08 0.13 14.86
CA ARG A 389 0.75 -0.41 14.58
C ARG A 389 0.43 -0.24 13.10
N ALA A 390 -0.70 -0.82 12.68
CA ALA A 390 -1.16 -0.66 11.31
C ALA A 390 -2.66 -0.42 11.25
N ALA A 391 -3.08 0.31 10.21
CA ALA A 391 -4.47 0.45 9.86
C ALA A 391 -4.68 0.36 8.34
N VAL A 392 -5.84 -0.15 7.95
CA VAL A 392 -6.40 0.02 6.61
C VAL A 392 -7.41 1.14 6.66
N VAL A 393 -7.30 2.09 5.74
CA VAL A 393 -8.21 3.23 5.63
C VAL A 393 -8.95 3.18 4.30
N THR A 394 -10.28 3.33 4.34
CA THR A 394 -11.14 3.33 3.14
C THR A 394 -12.32 4.27 3.31
N PRO A 395 -12.80 4.92 2.23
CA PRO A 395 -14.07 5.60 2.27
C PRO A 395 -15.22 4.65 2.61
N GLN A 396 -16.24 5.16 3.27
CA GLN A 396 -17.49 4.45 3.52
C GLN A 396 -18.11 3.99 2.21
N GLY A 397 -18.87 2.90 2.28
CA GLY A 397 -19.57 2.34 1.13
C GLY A 397 -20.94 1.80 1.52
N HIS A 398 -21.82 1.69 0.54
CA HIS A 398 -23.20 1.22 0.71
C HIS A 398 -23.45 -0.10 -0.04
N GLY A 399 -24.48 -0.84 0.36
CA GLY A 399 -24.89 -2.07 -0.29
C GLY A 399 -23.79 -3.14 -0.32
N ARG A 400 -23.46 -3.66 -1.49
CA ARG A 400 -22.42 -4.70 -1.64
C ARG A 400 -21.03 -4.23 -1.18
N VAL A 401 -20.74 -2.95 -1.30
CA VAL A 401 -19.46 -2.40 -0.83
C VAL A 401 -19.36 -2.50 0.68
N ALA A 402 -20.42 -2.16 1.42
CA ALA A 402 -20.46 -2.30 2.88
C ALA A 402 -20.15 -3.74 3.32
N ALA A 403 -20.76 -4.74 2.67
CA ALA A 403 -20.50 -6.15 2.97
C ALA A 403 -19.01 -6.54 2.73
N HIS A 404 -18.38 -5.99 1.69
CA HIS A 404 -16.95 -6.20 1.46
C HIS A 404 -16.07 -5.52 2.52
N LEU A 405 -16.48 -4.32 2.99
CA LEU A 405 -15.79 -3.63 4.08
C LEU A 405 -15.91 -4.39 5.40
N ASP A 406 -17.07 -4.96 5.69
CA ASP A 406 -17.29 -5.77 6.90
C ASP A 406 -16.45 -7.06 6.89
N ASN A 407 -16.32 -7.70 5.73
CA ASN A 407 -15.41 -8.84 5.57
C ASN A 407 -13.97 -8.43 5.79
N ALA A 408 -13.53 -7.31 5.20
CA ALA A 408 -12.19 -6.81 5.36
C ALA A 408 -11.89 -6.43 6.82
N ARG A 409 -12.85 -5.84 7.53
CA ARG A 409 -12.73 -5.52 8.97
C ARG A 409 -12.52 -6.77 9.82
N ARG A 410 -13.26 -7.86 9.54
CA ARG A 410 -13.06 -9.14 10.25
C ARG A 410 -11.67 -9.71 10.00
N VAL A 411 -11.20 -9.68 8.75
CA VAL A 411 -9.84 -10.12 8.42
C VAL A 411 -8.80 -9.23 9.09
N ALA A 412 -8.98 -7.90 9.09
CA ALA A 412 -8.07 -6.96 9.75
C ALA A 412 -7.97 -7.24 11.26
N ALA A 413 -9.12 -7.45 11.92
CA ALA A 413 -9.17 -7.79 13.35
C ALA A 413 -8.38 -9.07 13.66
N ALA A 414 -8.45 -10.11 12.82
CA ALA A 414 -7.68 -11.33 12.99
C ALA A 414 -6.16 -11.11 12.93
N PHE A 415 -5.70 -10.02 12.31
CA PHE A 415 -4.29 -9.62 12.29
C PHE A 415 -3.93 -8.51 13.29
N GLY A 416 -4.90 -8.03 14.07
CA GLY A 416 -4.72 -6.88 14.94
C GLY A 416 -4.33 -5.61 14.17
N VAL A 417 -5.00 -5.40 13.05
CA VAL A 417 -4.93 -4.21 12.20
C VAL A 417 -6.24 -3.45 12.36
N ASP A 418 -6.18 -2.17 12.64
CA ASP A 418 -7.37 -1.32 12.71
C ASP A 418 -7.97 -1.16 11.28
N PHE A 419 -9.29 -1.14 11.19
CA PHE A 419 -10.00 -0.93 9.93
C PHE A 419 -10.84 0.33 9.99
N LEU A 420 -10.29 1.43 9.50
CA LEU A 420 -10.84 2.77 9.65
C LEU A 420 -11.63 3.16 8.39
N THR A 421 -12.80 3.74 8.59
CA THR A 421 -13.61 4.29 7.50
C THR A 421 -13.69 5.80 7.61
N VAL A 422 -13.56 6.48 6.48
CA VAL A 422 -13.72 7.92 6.35
C VAL A 422 -14.95 8.24 5.50
N GLU A 423 -15.33 9.51 5.41
CA GLU A 423 -16.46 9.94 4.58
C GLU A 423 -16.29 9.49 3.12
N GLU A 424 -17.39 9.18 2.44
CA GLU A 424 -17.38 8.64 1.08
C GLU A 424 -16.64 9.56 0.10
N ASN A 425 -16.79 10.88 0.26
CA ASN A 425 -16.16 11.88 -0.58
C ASN A 425 -14.68 12.14 -0.28
N ALA A 426 -14.16 11.61 0.83
CA ALA A 426 -12.77 11.85 1.25
C ALA A 426 -11.73 11.40 0.21
N GLY A 427 -12.05 10.42 -0.62
CA GLY A 427 -11.19 9.92 -1.70
C GLY A 427 -11.46 10.52 -3.08
N TYR A 428 -12.48 11.35 -3.27
CA TYR A 428 -12.75 11.94 -4.58
C TYR A 428 -11.73 13.01 -4.95
N LEU A 429 -11.23 12.94 -6.20
CA LEU A 429 -10.54 14.08 -6.80
C LEU A 429 -11.52 15.25 -6.91
N HIS A 430 -11.12 16.42 -6.42
CA HIS A 430 -11.96 17.61 -6.41
C HIS A 430 -13.39 17.35 -5.87
N PRO A 431 -13.58 16.83 -4.66
CA PRO A 431 -14.84 17.10 -3.99
C PRO A 431 -14.92 18.61 -3.90
N GLY A 432 -16.07 19.19 -4.18
CA GLY A 432 -16.25 20.62 -3.95
C GLY A 432 -15.71 20.94 -2.56
N ASP A 433 -14.53 21.55 -2.49
CA ASP A 433 -13.90 21.85 -1.22
C ASP A 433 -14.88 22.72 -0.44
N PRO A 434 -15.32 22.32 0.76
CA PRO A 434 -15.80 23.32 1.69
C PRO A 434 -14.60 24.24 1.93
N ALA A 435 -14.77 25.50 1.59
CA ALA A 435 -13.83 26.58 1.77
C ALA A 435 -13.28 26.63 3.21
#